data_b7826c853e4512cdec674ac536440a14
#
_entry.id   b7826c853e4512cdec674ac536440a14
#
_cell.length_a   1.000
_cell.length_b   1.000
_cell.length_c   1.000
_cell.angle_alpha   90.00
_cell.angle_beta   90.00
_cell.angle_gamma   90.00
#
_symmetry.space_group_name_H-M   'P 1'
#
loop_
_entity.id
_entity.type
_entity.pdbx_description
1 polymer ?
#
loop_
_entity_poly.entity_id
_entity_poly.type
_entity_poly.pdbx_seq_one_letter_code
_entity_poly.pdbx_strand_id
1 'polypeptide(L)'
;QISYTDYAKEPSKRTLPGTSHVYPWLTDDDFFQPSLIKLDYTLNRDCYFDGNLSLSTKDVDDNDFLLPIKPLFFKYFDVEDLKGKIGGLPKFEMRHERIGGNEALTAILRVPVKKEGGFITLKRTYLKAIDNNYAYDRKNDKGYFVNIAFTLNLFPFIKTEGINHYNVQLIDRALGDFDSHGIGLSFYKETEAEALDTQKVNVRERSYKKEKRVGSSYYKVDDNFDYILVNLSSSNSSTPIEGLICPNWTSYIPGHDSYTFAVDFGTTNTHVESMQAGALPQPLMLNSVAVEKMVATLYNGSSILY
;
A
#
# COMPACT_ATOMS: atom_id res chain seq x y z
N GLN A 1 -2.25 16.52 20.19
CA GLN A 1 -1.49 15.52 20.98
C GLN A 1 -2.34 15.07 22.16
N ILE A 2 -2.57 13.77 22.26
CA ILE A 2 -3.38 13.14 23.32
C ILE A 2 -2.51 13.00 24.57
N SER A 3 -3.04 13.39 25.74
CA SER A 3 -2.37 13.12 27.01
C SER A 3 -2.45 11.62 27.35
N TYR A 4 -1.34 11.03 27.80
CA TYR A 4 -1.30 9.62 28.22
C TYR A 4 -2.35 9.30 29.30
N THR A 5 -2.54 10.20 30.27
CA THR A 5 -3.53 10.06 31.35
C THR A 5 -4.96 10.04 30.82
N ASP A 6 -5.24 10.80 29.77
CA ASP A 6 -6.57 10.81 29.17
C ASP A 6 -6.80 9.58 28.30
N TYR A 7 -5.75 9.09 27.64
CA TYR A 7 -5.84 7.86 26.87
C TYR A 7 -6.08 6.61 27.74
N ALA A 8 -5.54 6.59 28.96
CA ALA A 8 -5.75 5.48 29.90
C ALA A 8 -7.20 5.34 30.38
N LYS A 9 -8.04 6.36 30.19
CA LYS A 9 -9.46 6.27 30.50
C LYS A 9 -10.21 5.47 29.42
N GLU A 10 -11.30 4.84 29.80
CA GLU A 10 -12.19 4.25 28.82
C GLU A 10 -12.67 5.28 27.80
N PRO A 11 -12.83 4.93 26.51
CA PRO A 11 -13.17 5.87 25.45
C PRO A 11 -14.39 6.76 25.75
N SER A 12 -15.42 6.18 26.36
CA SER A 12 -16.64 6.89 26.75
C SER A 12 -16.46 7.94 27.86
N LYS A 13 -15.34 7.86 28.59
CA LYS A 13 -15.03 8.76 29.73
C LYS A 13 -13.95 9.79 29.41
N ARG A 14 -13.43 9.79 28.17
CA ARG A 14 -12.39 10.74 27.74
C ARG A 14 -13.02 12.08 27.39
N THR A 15 -12.45 13.15 27.89
CA THR A 15 -12.89 14.52 27.62
C THR A 15 -11.74 15.33 27.04
N LEU A 16 -12.06 16.32 26.23
CA LEU A 16 -11.07 17.30 25.79
C LEU A 16 -10.59 18.14 26.98
N PRO A 17 -9.29 18.48 27.04
CA PRO A 17 -8.78 19.40 28.04
C PRO A 17 -9.57 20.72 28.02
N GLY A 18 -10.09 21.13 29.17
CA GLY A 18 -10.85 22.37 29.33
C GLY A 18 -12.30 22.34 28.83
N THR A 19 -12.82 21.16 28.42
CA THR A 19 -14.21 21.02 27.99
C THR A 19 -14.88 19.84 28.70
N SER A 20 -16.20 19.91 28.83
CA SER A 20 -17.02 18.80 29.32
C SER A 20 -17.47 17.86 28.20
N HIS A 21 -17.13 18.14 26.95
CA HIS A 21 -17.53 17.32 25.83
C HIS A 21 -16.76 16.02 25.81
N VAL A 22 -17.49 14.91 25.74
CA VAL A 22 -16.91 13.60 25.45
C VAL A 22 -16.45 13.61 23.98
N TYR A 23 -15.17 13.41 23.79
CA TYR A 23 -14.59 13.38 22.45
C TYR A 23 -14.44 11.94 21.97
N PRO A 24 -14.74 11.63 20.71
CA PRO A 24 -14.40 10.34 20.13
C PRO A 24 -12.88 10.27 20.01
N TRP A 25 -12.23 9.78 21.05
CA TRP A 25 -10.80 9.55 21.01
C TRP A 25 -10.50 8.44 20.03
N LEU A 26 -9.47 8.66 19.23
CA LEU A 26 -9.02 7.68 18.27
C LEU A 26 -8.59 6.39 18.98
N THR A 27 -9.08 5.30 18.49
CA THR A 27 -8.88 3.95 19.03
C THR A 27 -8.23 3.05 17.98
N ASP A 28 -8.01 1.80 18.32
CA ASP A 28 -7.54 0.79 17.37
C ASP A 28 -8.48 0.67 16.17
N ASP A 29 -9.79 0.78 16.39
CA ASP A 29 -10.81 0.72 15.36
C ASP A 29 -10.76 1.88 14.37
N ASP A 30 -10.22 3.02 14.79
CA ASP A 30 -10.11 4.20 13.93
C ASP A 30 -8.91 4.09 12.96
N PHE A 31 -7.83 3.41 13.39
CA PHE A 31 -6.60 3.33 12.63
C PHE A 31 -6.41 2.00 11.90
N PHE A 32 -6.96 0.90 12.41
CA PHE A 32 -6.75 -0.42 11.82
C PHE A 32 -7.96 -0.93 11.06
N GLN A 33 -7.71 -1.52 9.91
CA GLN A 33 -8.71 -2.26 9.16
C GLN A 33 -9.16 -3.51 9.93
N PRO A 34 -10.42 -3.94 9.81
CA PRO A 34 -10.88 -5.18 10.43
C PRO A 34 -10.32 -6.43 9.76
N SER A 35 -9.80 -6.31 8.56
CA SER A 35 -9.23 -7.38 7.76
C SER A 35 -7.80 -7.04 7.34
N LEU A 36 -7.01 -8.08 7.09
CA LEU A 36 -5.63 -7.99 6.62
C LEU A 36 -5.49 -8.76 5.32
N ILE A 37 -5.06 -8.09 4.26
CA ILE A 37 -4.81 -8.72 2.97
C ILE A 37 -3.43 -9.38 3.00
N LYS A 38 -3.43 -10.71 2.86
CA LYS A 38 -2.22 -11.51 2.67
C LYS A 38 -2.01 -11.72 1.18
N LEU A 39 -0.80 -11.45 0.72
CA LEU A 39 -0.37 -11.70 -0.66
C LEU A 39 0.15 -13.13 -0.80
N ASP A 40 0.22 -13.65 -2.01
CA ASP A 40 0.79 -14.94 -2.34
C ASP A 40 2.27 -14.87 -2.76
N TYR A 41 2.93 -13.75 -2.44
CA TYR A 41 4.32 -13.46 -2.78
C TYR A 41 4.95 -12.46 -1.80
N THR A 42 6.26 -12.27 -1.92
CA THR A 42 7.04 -11.27 -1.19
C THR A 42 7.01 -9.93 -1.93
N LEU A 43 6.75 -8.84 -1.20
CA LEU A 43 6.76 -7.47 -1.73
C LEU A 43 8.14 -7.07 -2.25
N ASN A 44 8.13 -6.25 -3.28
CA ASN A 44 9.32 -5.53 -3.71
C ASN A 44 9.61 -4.39 -2.73
N ARG A 45 10.42 -4.68 -1.72
CA ARG A 45 10.77 -3.76 -0.62
C ARG A 45 11.59 -2.56 -1.04
N ASP A 46 12.23 -2.62 -2.20
CA ASP A 46 12.93 -1.46 -2.77
C ASP A 46 11.93 -0.40 -3.25
N CYS A 47 10.76 -0.84 -3.70
CA CYS A 47 9.73 0.03 -4.26
C CYS A 47 8.57 0.30 -3.29
N TYR A 48 8.33 -0.59 -2.32
CA TYR A 48 7.16 -0.49 -1.44
C TYR A 48 7.50 -0.76 0.02
N PHE A 49 6.88 -0.02 0.89
CA PHE A 49 7.04 -0.18 2.32
C PHE A 49 6.37 -1.47 2.82
N ASP A 50 7.12 -2.31 3.50
CA ASP A 50 6.67 -3.61 4.01
C ASP A 50 6.02 -3.56 5.40
N GLY A 51 5.85 -2.38 5.96
CA GLY A 51 5.31 -2.22 7.30
C GLY A 51 6.27 -2.64 8.41
N ASN A 52 7.59 -2.65 8.17
CA ASN A 52 8.59 -3.19 9.09
C ASN A 52 8.24 -4.63 9.53
N LEU A 53 7.88 -5.47 8.56
CA LEU A 53 7.47 -6.85 8.81
C LEU A 53 8.60 -7.65 9.42
N SER A 54 8.32 -8.30 10.53
CA SER A 54 9.23 -9.22 11.20
C SER A 54 8.58 -10.60 11.37
N LEU A 55 9.38 -11.64 11.14
CA LEU A 55 8.97 -13.03 11.37
C LEU A 55 9.46 -13.45 12.76
N SER A 56 8.55 -13.92 13.61
CA SER A 56 8.92 -14.40 14.94
C SER A 56 9.35 -15.88 14.97
N THR A 57 8.99 -16.64 13.93
CA THR A 57 9.32 -18.06 13.80
C THR A 57 9.75 -18.41 12.37
N LYS A 58 10.65 -19.42 12.25
CA LYS A 58 11.11 -19.91 10.93
C LYS A 58 10.05 -20.71 10.14
N ASP A 59 8.95 -21.05 10.78
CA ASP A 59 7.91 -21.92 10.21
C ASP A 59 6.70 -21.13 9.67
N VAL A 60 6.86 -19.83 9.45
CA VAL A 60 5.82 -18.99 8.89
C VAL A 60 6.14 -18.77 7.41
N ASP A 61 5.12 -18.82 6.55
CA ASP A 61 5.28 -18.55 5.12
C ASP A 61 5.89 -17.16 4.88
N ASP A 62 6.83 -17.07 3.94
CA ASP A 62 7.51 -15.80 3.59
C ASP A 62 6.63 -14.81 2.79
N ASN A 63 5.31 -15.00 2.82
CA ASN A 63 4.38 -14.13 2.13
C ASN A 63 4.18 -12.82 2.89
N ASP A 64 4.08 -11.72 2.15
CA ASP A 64 3.88 -10.40 2.71
C ASP A 64 2.39 -10.01 2.79
N PHE A 65 2.15 -8.87 3.42
CA PHE A 65 0.81 -8.35 3.70
C PHE A 65 0.73 -6.89 3.25
N LEU A 66 -0.47 -6.44 2.89
CA LEU A 66 -0.73 -5.01 2.76
C LEU A 66 -0.86 -4.38 4.14
N LEU A 67 -0.60 -3.08 4.22
CA LEU A 67 -0.71 -2.37 5.49
C LEU A 67 -2.18 -2.28 5.92
N PRO A 68 -2.54 -2.75 7.10
CA PRO A 68 -3.93 -2.71 7.59
C PRO A 68 -4.27 -1.35 8.22
N ILE A 69 -3.82 -0.27 7.62
CA ILE A 69 -4.03 1.09 8.10
C ILE A 69 -5.19 1.72 7.35
N LYS A 70 -6.07 2.40 8.08
CA LYS A 70 -7.17 3.16 7.49
C LYS A 70 -6.70 4.53 6.99
N PRO A 71 -7.28 5.07 5.91
CA PRO A 71 -6.97 6.41 5.42
C PRO A 71 -7.12 7.51 6.48
N LEU A 72 -7.95 7.31 7.49
CA LEU A 72 -8.10 8.24 8.62
C LEU A 72 -6.77 8.53 9.33
N PHE A 73 -5.79 7.60 9.29
CA PHE A 73 -4.45 7.82 9.83
C PHE A 73 -3.81 9.08 9.23
N PHE A 74 -3.90 9.25 7.93
CA PHE A 74 -3.28 10.36 7.19
C PHE A 74 -3.95 11.73 7.41
N LYS A 75 -5.08 11.76 8.09
CA LYS A 75 -5.64 13.02 8.60
C LYS A 75 -4.80 13.63 9.72
N TYR A 76 -3.99 12.84 10.39
CA TYR A 76 -3.22 13.23 11.58
C TYR A 76 -1.72 13.00 11.44
N PHE A 77 -1.30 12.14 10.55
CA PHE A 77 0.06 11.64 10.36
C PHE A 77 0.37 11.53 8.87
N ASP A 78 1.63 11.33 8.54
CA ASP A 78 2.12 11.11 7.18
C ASP A 78 2.70 9.70 6.98
N VAL A 79 3.12 9.36 5.75
CA VAL A 79 3.74 8.07 5.43
C VAL A 79 5.07 7.89 6.19
N GLU A 80 5.80 8.98 6.41
CA GLU A 80 7.05 8.93 7.18
C GLU A 80 6.81 8.61 8.66
N ASP A 81 5.62 8.91 9.18
CA ASP A 81 5.23 8.48 10.52
C ASP A 81 5.06 6.96 10.63
N LEU A 82 4.71 6.28 9.56
CA LEU A 82 4.72 4.81 9.53
C LEU A 82 6.14 4.25 9.48
N LYS A 83 7.04 4.88 8.74
CA LYS A 83 8.42 4.44 8.53
C LYS A 83 9.35 4.80 9.69
N GLY A 84 9.04 5.86 10.43
CA GLY A 84 9.90 6.44 11.46
C GLY A 84 10.00 5.60 12.74
N LYS A 85 10.82 6.10 13.68
CA LYS A 85 11.04 5.46 14.99
C LYS A 85 10.69 6.41 16.14
N ILE A 86 10.28 5.83 17.26
CA ILE A 86 10.05 6.52 18.52
C ILE A 86 10.59 5.67 19.68
N GLY A 87 11.41 6.26 20.55
CA GLY A 87 12.06 5.53 21.64
C GLY A 87 12.93 4.35 21.15
N GLY A 88 13.50 4.44 19.94
CA GLY A 88 14.28 3.36 19.32
C GLY A 88 13.45 2.26 18.66
N LEU A 89 12.14 2.27 18.82
CA LEU A 89 11.20 1.30 18.22
C LEU A 89 10.56 1.87 16.96
N PRO A 90 10.22 1.05 15.95
CA PRO A 90 9.42 1.49 14.80
C PRO A 90 8.11 2.12 15.26
N LYS A 91 7.69 3.23 14.66
CA LYS A 91 6.36 3.82 14.91
C LYS A 91 5.25 2.87 14.48
N PHE A 92 5.46 2.19 13.36
CA PHE A 92 4.59 1.11 12.90
C PHE A 92 5.40 -0.15 12.62
N GLU A 93 4.90 -1.30 13.05
CA GLU A 93 5.48 -2.60 12.75
C GLU A 93 4.40 -3.68 12.64
N MET A 94 4.68 -4.70 11.85
CA MET A 94 3.89 -5.92 11.73
C MET A 94 4.73 -7.11 12.22
N ARG A 95 4.15 -7.91 13.10
CA ARG A 95 4.80 -9.13 13.61
C ARG A 95 4.01 -10.35 13.18
N HIS A 96 4.62 -11.13 12.30
CA HIS A 96 4.07 -12.39 11.84
C HIS A 96 4.48 -13.50 12.80
N GLU A 97 3.53 -14.16 13.44
CA GLU A 97 3.74 -15.10 14.53
C GLU A 97 2.70 -16.23 14.50
N ARG A 98 2.84 -17.19 15.41
CA ARG A 98 1.82 -18.22 15.66
C ARG A 98 1.23 -18.03 17.06
N ILE A 99 -0.09 -18.00 17.15
CA ILE A 99 -0.84 -17.91 18.41
C ILE A 99 -1.73 -19.14 18.53
N GLY A 100 -1.48 -19.97 19.54
CA GLY A 100 -2.23 -21.21 19.74
C GLY A 100 -2.13 -22.20 18.57
N GLY A 101 -0.99 -22.19 17.87
CA GLY A 101 -0.76 -23.04 16.69
C GLY A 101 -1.30 -22.45 15.37
N ASN A 102 -2.11 -21.40 15.43
CA ASN A 102 -2.66 -20.72 14.25
C ASN A 102 -1.73 -19.60 13.78
N GLU A 103 -1.68 -19.40 12.47
CA GLU A 103 -1.01 -18.26 11.87
C GLU A 103 -1.66 -16.96 12.32
N ALA A 104 -0.85 -16.00 12.75
CA ALA A 104 -1.28 -14.72 13.26
C ALA A 104 -0.35 -13.59 12.80
N LEU A 105 -0.88 -12.39 12.67
CA LEU A 105 -0.10 -11.17 12.49
C LEU A 105 -0.60 -10.12 13.45
N THR A 106 0.31 -9.51 14.21
CA THR A 106 0.00 -8.37 15.07
C THR A 106 0.55 -7.09 14.47
N ALA A 107 -0.32 -6.18 14.06
CA ALA A 107 0.01 -4.83 13.69
C ALA A 107 0.11 -3.96 14.94
N ILE A 108 1.15 -3.15 15.05
CA ILE A 108 1.46 -2.31 16.21
C ILE A 108 1.74 -0.89 15.71
N LEU A 109 0.97 0.06 16.20
CA LEU A 109 1.15 1.48 15.93
C LEU A 109 1.50 2.22 17.22
N ARG A 110 2.58 2.99 17.21
CA ARG A 110 3.02 3.81 18.35
C ARG A 110 2.80 5.27 18.02
N VAL A 111 1.84 5.87 18.69
CA VAL A 111 1.45 7.26 18.50
C VAL A 111 2.16 8.13 19.54
N PRO A 112 2.93 9.15 19.12
CA PRO A 112 3.62 10.02 20.06
C PRO A 112 2.63 10.81 20.91
N VAL A 113 2.94 10.97 22.18
CA VAL A 113 2.20 11.77 23.12
C VAL A 113 2.99 13.01 23.54
N LYS A 114 2.34 13.97 24.20
CA LYS A 114 2.95 15.25 24.60
C LYS A 114 4.18 15.11 25.51
N LYS A 115 4.35 13.98 26.19
CA LYS A 115 5.54 13.71 27.01
C LYS A 115 6.70 13.36 26.09
N GLU A 116 7.84 14.02 26.25
CA GLU A 116 9.05 13.76 25.47
C GLU A 116 9.40 12.26 25.49
N GLY A 117 9.56 11.67 24.31
CA GLY A 117 9.82 10.24 24.12
C GLY A 117 8.65 9.33 24.53
N GLY A 118 7.50 9.87 24.95
CA GLY A 118 6.32 9.10 25.31
C GLY A 118 5.50 8.72 24.08
N PHE A 119 4.92 7.52 24.11
CA PHE A 119 3.97 7.07 23.09
C PHE A 119 2.91 6.17 23.70
N ILE A 120 1.78 6.11 23.05
CA ILE A 120 0.76 5.07 23.28
C ILE A 120 0.91 4.01 22.23
N THR A 121 0.54 2.78 22.57
CA THR A 121 0.61 1.64 21.66
C THR A 121 -0.79 1.15 21.36
N LEU A 122 -1.15 1.20 20.08
CA LEU A 122 -2.34 0.60 19.53
C LEU A 122 -1.95 -0.72 18.87
N LYS A 123 -2.78 -1.75 19.02
CA LYS A 123 -2.48 -3.09 18.48
C LYS A 123 -3.74 -3.73 17.94
N ARG A 124 -3.57 -4.44 16.81
CA ARG A 124 -4.60 -5.34 16.31
C ARG A 124 -3.95 -6.64 15.86
N THR A 125 -4.51 -7.74 16.32
CA THR A 125 -4.08 -9.09 15.92
C THR A 125 -5.06 -9.64 14.89
N TYR A 126 -4.52 -10.16 13.80
CA TYR A 126 -5.24 -10.82 12.73
C TYR A 126 -4.96 -12.31 12.78
N LEU A 127 -5.98 -13.11 12.62
CA LEU A 127 -5.88 -14.57 12.61
C LEU A 127 -6.33 -15.12 11.25
N LYS A 128 -5.77 -16.23 10.85
CA LYS A 128 -6.29 -16.98 9.70
C LYS A 128 -7.75 -17.36 10.00
N ALA A 129 -8.66 -17.01 9.10
CA ALA A 129 -10.06 -17.39 9.24
C ALA A 129 -10.20 -18.91 9.22
N ILE A 130 -10.96 -19.46 10.15
CA ILE A 130 -11.34 -20.85 10.17
C ILE A 130 -12.69 -20.95 9.44
N ASP A 131 -12.81 -21.86 8.49
CA ASP A 131 -14.04 -22.15 7.75
C ASP A 131 -14.66 -20.96 7.01
N ASN A 132 -13.83 -20.07 6.44
CA ASN A 132 -14.27 -18.86 5.74
C ASN A 132 -15.18 -17.94 6.58
N ASN A 133 -15.14 -18.05 7.87
CA ASN A 133 -15.85 -17.15 8.76
C ASN A 133 -15.04 -15.86 8.98
N TYR A 134 -15.31 -14.86 8.19
CA TYR A 134 -14.65 -13.54 8.20
C TYR A 134 -15.32 -12.56 9.18
N ALA A 135 -15.71 -13.02 10.36
CA ALA A 135 -16.29 -12.14 11.37
C ALA A 135 -15.19 -11.45 12.21
N TYR A 136 -15.24 -10.14 12.24
CA TYR A 136 -14.41 -9.35 13.14
C TYR A 136 -14.88 -9.50 14.58
N ASP A 137 -14.00 -9.94 15.48
CA ASP A 137 -14.28 -10.09 16.92
C ASP A 137 -13.85 -8.83 17.69
N ARG A 138 -14.76 -7.89 17.82
CA ARG A 138 -14.53 -6.65 18.60
C ARG A 138 -14.15 -6.88 20.07
N LYS A 139 -14.60 -7.97 20.68
CA LYS A 139 -14.32 -8.23 22.09
C LYS A 139 -12.86 -8.58 22.35
N ASN A 140 -12.21 -9.20 21.37
CA ASN A 140 -10.84 -9.67 21.47
C ASN A 140 -9.87 -8.89 20.57
N ASP A 141 -10.29 -7.80 19.92
CA ASP A 141 -9.50 -7.03 18.96
C ASP A 141 -8.81 -7.90 17.90
N LYS A 142 -9.54 -8.89 17.42
CA LYS A 142 -9.04 -9.81 16.41
C LYS A 142 -9.67 -9.53 15.06
N GLY A 143 -8.81 -9.26 14.10
CA GLY A 143 -9.16 -9.24 12.70
C GLY A 143 -8.92 -10.61 12.05
N TYR A 144 -9.10 -10.68 10.75
CA TYR A 144 -8.93 -11.92 9.98
C TYR A 144 -8.11 -11.69 8.72
N PHE A 145 -7.45 -12.76 8.24
CA PHE A 145 -6.74 -12.74 6.97
C PHE A 145 -7.68 -12.94 5.80
N VAL A 146 -7.36 -12.27 4.71
CA VAL A 146 -7.95 -12.49 3.38
C VAL A 146 -6.81 -12.70 2.40
N ASN A 147 -6.75 -13.88 1.79
CA ASN A 147 -5.73 -14.18 0.79
C ASN A 147 -6.19 -13.66 -0.58
N ILE A 148 -5.36 -12.87 -1.22
CA ILE A 148 -5.66 -12.29 -2.53
C ILE A 148 -4.46 -12.39 -3.44
N ALA A 149 -4.70 -12.87 -4.65
CA ALA A 149 -3.70 -12.98 -5.70
C ALA A 149 -3.88 -11.85 -6.72
N PHE A 150 -3.16 -10.77 -6.54
CA PHE A 150 -3.05 -9.70 -7.52
C PHE A 150 -1.64 -9.12 -7.51
N THR A 151 -1.29 -8.37 -8.52
CA THR A 151 -0.09 -7.53 -8.52
C THR A 151 -0.38 -6.21 -9.20
N LEU A 152 0.51 -5.25 -9.04
CA LEU A 152 0.43 -3.99 -9.78
C LEU A 152 1.80 -3.56 -10.30
N ASN A 153 1.77 -2.81 -11.39
CA ASN A 153 2.91 -2.13 -11.97
C ASN A 153 2.61 -0.64 -11.98
N LEU A 154 3.52 0.15 -11.45
CA LEU A 154 3.42 1.59 -11.36
C LEU A 154 4.49 2.23 -12.26
N PHE A 155 4.08 3.15 -13.14
CA PHE A 155 4.95 3.88 -14.06
C PHE A 155 4.45 5.32 -14.25
N PRO A 156 5.35 6.32 -14.27
CA PRO A 156 6.76 6.24 -13.88
C PRO A 156 6.91 6.18 -12.36
N PHE A 157 7.93 5.47 -11.85
CA PHE A 157 8.20 5.40 -10.43
C PHE A 157 9.13 6.55 -9.99
N ILE A 158 8.68 7.76 -10.20
CA ILE A 158 9.40 9.00 -9.93
C ILE A 158 8.40 10.02 -9.41
N LYS A 159 8.76 10.71 -8.33
CA LYS A 159 8.01 11.85 -7.83
C LYS A 159 8.85 13.11 -7.98
N THR A 160 8.48 14.00 -8.88
CA THR A 160 9.17 15.25 -9.16
C THR A 160 8.20 16.31 -9.69
N GLU A 161 8.57 17.58 -9.60
CA GLU A 161 7.82 18.65 -10.26
C GLU A 161 7.79 18.41 -11.78
N GLY A 162 6.62 18.58 -12.39
CA GLY A 162 6.40 18.39 -13.82
C GLY A 162 6.02 16.98 -14.24
N ILE A 163 6.14 15.97 -13.38
CA ILE A 163 5.54 14.66 -13.61
C ILE A 163 4.30 14.54 -12.74
N ASN A 164 3.15 14.60 -13.39
CA ASN A 164 1.82 14.50 -12.78
C ASN A 164 0.92 13.46 -13.46
N HIS A 165 1.50 12.61 -14.31
CA HIS A 165 0.76 11.55 -15.00
C HIS A 165 1.37 10.19 -14.68
N TYR A 166 0.57 9.35 -14.05
CA TYR A 166 0.97 8.00 -13.65
C TYR A 166 0.05 6.97 -14.29
N ASN A 167 0.62 5.84 -14.66
CA ASN A 167 -0.13 4.69 -15.12
C ASN A 167 0.07 3.56 -14.13
N VAL A 168 -1.03 3.03 -13.61
CA VAL A 168 -0.99 1.87 -12.72
C VAL A 168 -1.76 0.72 -13.38
N GLN A 169 -1.05 -0.34 -13.67
CA GLN A 169 -1.64 -1.58 -14.14
C GLN A 169 -1.92 -2.48 -12.95
N LEU A 170 -3.17 -2.81 -12.75
CA LEU A 170 -3.59 -3.83 -11.81
C LEU A 170 -3.78 -5.14 -12.58
N ILE A 171 -3.13 -6.20 -12.13
CA ILE A 171 -3.28 -7.55 -12.65
C ILE A 171 -3.93 -8.39 -11.57
N ASP A 172 -5.20 -8.71 -11.77
CA ASP A 172 -5.97 -9.60 -10.92
C ASP A 172 -5.69 -11.04 -11.33
N ARG A 173 -5.10 -11.79 -10.42
CA ARG A 173 -4.78 -13.22 -10.58
C ARG A 173 -5.76 -14.11 -9.83
N ALA A 174 -6.81 -13.53 -9.29
CA ALA A 174 -7.81 -14.28 -8.54
C ALA A 174 -8.40 -15.40 -9.40
N LEU A 175 -8.19 -16.61 -8.97
CA LEU A 175 -8.50 -17.84 -9.68
C LEU A 175 -9.64 -18.56 -8.96
N GLY A 176 -10.71 -18.81 -9.66
CA GLY A 176 -11.76 -19.74 -9.28
C GLY A 176 -12.79 -19.16 -8.31
N ASP A 177 -12.59 -19.26 -7.03
CA ASP A 177 -13.60 -18.97 -6.01
C ASP A 177 -13.88 -17.48 -5.76
N PHE A 178 -13.14 -16.56 -6.39
CA PHE A 178 -13.24 -15.12 -6.21
C PHE A 178 -13.82 -14.36 -7.40
N ASP A 179 -14.51 -15.02 -8.32
CA ASP A 179 -15.16 -14.39 -9.50
C ASP A 179 -16.14 -13.25 -9.14
N SER A 180 -16.49 -13.09 -7.87
CA SER A 180 -17.34 -12.02 -7.36
C SER A 180 -16.60 -10.85 -6.72
N HIS A 181 -15.28 -10.87 -6.68
CA HIS A 181 -14.48 -9.86 -5.98
C HIS A 181 -13.81 -8.93 -6.98
N GLY A 182 -14.44 -7.80 -7.25
CA GLY A 182 -13.78 -6.72 -7.97
C GLY A 182 -12.67 -6.12 -7.11
N ILE A 183 -11.42 -6.10 -7.60
CA ILE A 183 -10.35 -5.33 -6.99
C ILE A 183 -10.41 -3.92 -7.56
N GLY A 184 -10.48 -2.92 -6.67
CA GLY A 184 -10.41 -1.51 -6.99
C GLY A 184 -9.17 -0.87 -6.40
N LEU A 185 -8.66 0.16 -7.07
CA LEU A 185 -7.59 1.02 -6.56
C LEU A 185 -8.11 2.44 -6.43
N SER A 186 -7.78 3.08 -5.31
CA SER A 186 -7.99 4.51 -5.07
C SER A 186 -6.68 5.14 -4.66
N PHE A 187 -6.38 6.33 -5.16
CA PHE A 187 -5.09 7.00 -5.00
C PHE A 187 -5.29 8.25 -4.16
N TYR A 188 -4.40 8.48 -3.21
CA TYR A 188 -4.54 9.54 -2.22
C TYR A 188 -3.26 10.34 -2.04
N LYS A 189 -3.41 11.62 -1.76
CA LYS A 189 -2.38 12.44 -1.14
C LYS A 189 -2.56 12.45 0.36
N GLU A 190 -1.48 12.54 1.11
CA GLU A 190 -1.52 12.61 2.59
C GLU A 190 -2.32 13.80 3.11
N THR A 191 -2.31 14.90 2.37
CA THR A 191 -2.98 16.16 2.77
C THR A 191 -4.45 16.21 2.40
N GLU A 192 -4.95 15.23 1.64
CA GLU A 192 -6.28 15.26 1.07
C GLU A 192 -7.11 14.10 1.63
N ALA A 193 -8.34 14.41 2.04
CA ALA A 193 -9.26 13.39 2.59
C ALA A 193 -9.95 12.58 1.50
N GLU A 194 -9.97 13.08 0.28
CA GLU A 194 -10.66 12.47 -0.86
C GLU A 194 -9.66 11.80 -1.79
N ALA A 195 -10.09 10.73 -2.41
CA ALA A 195 -9.31 10.06 -3.45
C ALA A 195 -9.20 10.96 -4.69
N LEU A 196 -8.04 10.88 -5.34
CA LEU A 196 -7.83 11.53 -6.62
C LEU A 196 -8.79 10.98 -7.68
N ASP A 197 -9.25 11.84 -8.57
CA ASP A 197 -9.97 11.41 -9.75
C ASP A 197 -9.08 10.54 -10.64
N THR A 198 -9.57 9.36 -10.97
CA THR A 198 -8.85 8.40 -11.78
C THR A 198 -9.69 7.86 -12.91
N GLN A 199 -9.07 7.68 -14.08
CA GLN A 199 -9.72 7.04 -15.20
C GLN A 199 -9.29 5.56 -15.27
N LYS A 200 -10.23 4.67 -15.04
CA LYS A 200 -10.05 3.24 -15.34
C LYS A 200 -10.23 3.03 -16.84
N VAL A 201 -9.12 2.81 -17.55
CA VAL A 201 -9.12 2.91 -19.02
C VAL A 201 -9.48 1.62 -19.73
N ASN A 202 -9.07 0.45 -19.23
CA ASN A 202 -9.34 -0.83 -19.90
C ASN A 202 -9.33 -1.97 -18.90
N VAL A 203 -10.24 -2.89 -19.11
CA VAL A 203 -10.20 -4.22 -18.49
C VAL A 203 -9.93 -5.22 -19.62
N ARG A 204 -8.77 -5.86 -19.61
CA ARG A 204 -8.47 -6.97 -20.51
C ARG A 204 -8.59 -8.27 -19.74
N GLU A 205 -9.59 -9.06 -20.10
CA GLU A 205 -9.65 -10.46 -19.68
C GLU A 205 -8.85 -11.31 -20.67
N ARG A 206 -7.83 -12.00 -20.18
CA ARG A 206 -7.14 -13.03 -20.95
C ARG A 206 -7.50 -14.39 -20.37
N SER A 207 -8.18 -15.20 -21.17
CA SER A 207 -8.34 -16.61 -20.86
C SER A 207 -7.05 -17.36 -21.19
N TYR A 208 -6.29 -17.71 -20.17
CA TYR A 208 -5.17 -18.63 -20.34
C TYR A 208 -5.68 -20.05 -20.08
N LYS A 209 -5.68 -20.91 -21.11
CA LYS A 209 -6.10 -22.33 -21.04
C LYS A 209 -7.35 -22.52 -20.17
N LYS A 210 -8.48 -22.65 -20.75
CA LYS A 210 -9.85 -22.98 -20.24
C LYS A 210 -10.21 -22.83 -18.73
N GLU A 211 -9.23 -22.63 -17.83
CA GLU A 211 -9.42 -22.69 -16.38
C GLU A 211 -8.87 -21.49 -15.59
N LYS A 212 -8.15 -20.55 -16.21
CA LYS A 212 -7.55 -19.41 -15.49
C LYS A 212 -7.87 -18.11 -16.21
N ARG A 213 -8.71 -17.29 -15.62
CA ARG A 213 -8.93 -15.91 -16.07
C ARG A 213 -7.97 -14.99 -15.35
N VAL A 214 -7.20 -14.22 -16.09
CA VAL A 214 -6.38 -13.14 -15.57
C VAL A 214 -6.97 -11.84 -16.08
N GLY A 215 -7.48 -11.03 -15.17
CA GLY A 215 -7.97 -9.69 -15.49
C GLY A 215 -6.87 -8.66 -15.36
N SER A 216 -6.81 -7.67 -16.23
CA SER A 216 -5.96 -6.50 -16.03
C SER A 216 -6.76 -5.22 -16.23
N SER A 217 -6.56 -4.26 -15.32
CA SER A 217 -7.14 -2.94 -15.38
C SER A 217 -6.05 -1.89 -15.37
N TYR A 218 -6.25 -0.81 -16.11
CA TYR A 218 -5.31 0.32 -16.16
C TYR A 218 -5.96 1.54 -15.55
N TYR A 219 -5.24 2.18 -14.65
CA TYR A 219 -5.62 3.44 -14.03
C TYR A 219 -4.67 4.53 -14.52
N LYS A 220 -5.25 5.62 -15.01
CA LYS A 220 -4.52 6.88 -15.22
C LYS A 220 -4.79 7.79 -14.03
N VAL A 221 -3.72 8.26 -13.44
CA VAL A 221 -3.75 9.20 -12.31
C VAL A 221 -3.06 10.47 -12.77
N ASP A 222 -3.80 11.57 -12.79
CA ASP A 222 -3.33 12.85 -13.35
C ASP A 222 -2.78 13.79 -12.26
N ASP A 223 -2.27 13.22 -11.17
CA ASP A 223 -1.58 13.96 -10.11
C ASP A 223 -0.66 13.03 -9.29
N ASN A 224 0.22 13.64 -8.50
CA ASN A 224 1.03 12.94 -7.52
C ASN A 224 0.16 12.30 -6.45
N PHE A 225 0.55 11.14 -5.95
CA PHE A 225 -0.09 10.49 -4.83
C PHE A 225 0.95 9.91 -3.87
N ASP A 226 0.54 9.67 -2.62
CA ASP A 226 1.42 9.19 -1.56
C ASP A 226 1.14 7.74 -1.20
N TYR A 227 -0.12 7.31 -1.31
CA TYR A 227 -0.51 5.93 -1.06
C TYR A 227 -1.66 5.47 -1.94
N ILE A 228 -1.78 4.16 -2.06
CA ILE A 228 -2.83 3.47 -2.81
C ILE A 228 -3.66 2.67 -1.81
N LEU A 229 -4.98 2.86 -1.84
CA LEU A 229 -5.92 2.01 -1.12
C LEU A 229 -6.43 0.95 -2.09
N VAL A 230 -6.16 -0.30 -1.76
CA VAL A 230 -6.75 -1.47 -2.42
C VAL A 230 -8.07 -1.78 -1.74
N ASN A 231 -9.14 -1.84 -2.48
CA ASN A 231 -10.46 -2.23 -1.97
C ASN A 231 -11.00 -3.43 -2.74
N LEU A 232 -11.65 -4.30 -2.01
CA LEU A 232 -12.26 -5.51 -2.52
C LEU A 232 -13.75 -5.44 -2.30
N SER A 233 -14.49 -5.45 -3.39
CA SER A 233 -15.95 -5.55 -3.35
C SER A 233 -16.35 -7.01 -3.26
N SER A 234 -16.86 -7.43 -2.13
CA SER A 234 -17.42 -8.75 -1.95
C SER A 234 -18.93 -8.66 -1.86
N SER A 235 -19.64 -9.47 -2.64
CA SER A 235 -21.09 -9.59 -2.55
C SER A 235 -21.56 -10.19 -1.21
N ASN A 236 -20.66 -10.84 -0.48
CA ASN A 236 -20.95 -11.58 0.75
C ASN A 236 -20.48 -10.89 2.03
N SER A 237 -19.77 -9.75 1.95
CA SER A 237 -19.30 -9.02 3.12
C SER A 237 -19.96 -7.65 3.23
N SER A 238 -20.58 -7.38 4.37
CA SER A 238 -21.09 -6.05 4.71
C SER A 238 -19.98 -5.06 5.08
N THR A 239 -18.77 -5.54 5.30
CA THR A 239 -17.60 -4.74 5.69
C THR A 239 -16.62 -4.70 4.52
N PRO A 240 -16.17 -3.53 4.07
CA PRO A 240 -15.17 -3.43 3.02
C PRO A 240 -13.88 -4.10 3.46
N ILE A 241 -13.25 -4.84 2.56
CA ILE A 241 -11.92 -5.41 2.75
C ILE A 241 -10.95 -4.47 2.07
N GLU A 242 -10.09 -3.85 2.87
CA GLU A 242 -9.17 -2.83 2.38
C GLU A 242 -7.75 -3.08 2.89
N GLY A 243 -6.78 -2.67 2.08
CA GLY A 243 -5.37 -2.68 2.44
C GLY A 243 -4.63 -1.55 1.76
N LEU A 244 -3.56 -1.09 2.35
CA LEU A 244 -2.85 0.09 1.95
C LEU A 244 -1.48 -0.27 1.40
N ILE A 245 -1.09 0.37 0.29
CA ILE A 245 0.21 0.26 -0.34
C ILE A 245 0.86 1.64 -0.30
N CYS A 246 2.06 1.72 0.29
CA CYS A 246 2.85 2.94 0.31
C CYS A 246 4.08 2.78 -0.60
N PRO A 247 4.13 3.46 -1.75
CA PRO A 247 5.32 3.47 -2.59
C PRO A 247 6.49 4.16 -1.88
N ASN A 248 7.69 3.63 -2.04
CA ASN A 248 8.94 4.27 -1.64
C ASN A 248 9.43 5.15 -2.78
N TRP A 249 8.76 6.27 -2.99
CA TRP A 249 9.04 7.16 -4.10
C TRP A 249 10.51 7.57 -4.17
N THR A 250 11.06 7.48 -5.38
CA THR A 250 12.35 8.09 -5.66
C THR A 250 12.13 9.56 -5.99
N SER A 251 12.68 10.43 -5.16
CA SER A 251 12.63 11.88 -5.40
C SER A 251 13.81 12.29 -6.26
N TYR A 252 13.53 13.03 -7.32
CA TYR A 252 14.54 13.63 -8.17
C TYR A 252 14.36 15.14 -8.17
N ILE A 253 15.50 15.86 -8.21
CA ILE A 253 15.51 17.27 -8.50
C ILE A 253 15.65 17.39 -10.01
N PRO A 254 14.71 18.06 -10.71
CA PRO A 254 14.83 18.27 -12.15
C PRO A 254 16.15 18.97 -12.50
N GLY A 255 16.82 18.46 -13.52
CA GLY A 255 17.95 19.15 -14.11
C GLY A 255 17.49 20.40 -14.87
N HIS A 256 18.43 21.30 -15.15
CA HIS A 256 18.16 22.52 -15.90
C HIS A 256 18.55 22.40 -17.38
N ASP A 257 19.04 21.25 -17.80
CA ASP A 257 19.48 21.02 -19.18
C ASP A 257 18.30 20.77 -20.12
N SER A 258 18.38 21.33 -21.30
CA SER A 258 17.39 21.11 -22.35
C SER A 258 17.89 20.02 -23.32
N TYR A 259 17.05 19.04 -23.58
CA TYR A 259 17.31 17.96 -24.52
C TYR A 259 16.28 17.97 -25.65
N THR A 260 16.75 17.62 -26.84
CA THR A 260 15.88 17.30 -27.96
C THR A 260 15.94 15.79 -28.18
N PHE A 261 14.78 15.16 -28.34
CA PHE A 261 14.68 13.73 -28.61
C PHE A 261 14.10 13.51 -30.01
N ALA A 262 14.71 12.61 -30.74
CA ALA A 262 14.16 12.04 -31.98
C ALA A 262 13.79 10.57 -31.72
N VAL A 263 12.54 10.23 -31.99
CA VAL A 263 12.02 8.87 -31.72
C VAL A 263 11.51 8.28 -33.06
N ASP A 264 12.08 7.17 -33.45
CA ASP A 264 11.61 6.37 -34.58
C ASP A 264 10.92 5.10 -34.04
N PHE A 265 9.61 5.03 -34.26
CA PHE A 265 8.77 3.88 -33.85
C PHE A 265 8.67 2.89 -35.02
N GLY A 266 9.57 1.94 -35.07
CA GLY A 266 9.43 0.78 -35.97
C GLY A 266 8.49 -0.27 -35.36
N THR A 267 7.94 -1.15 -36.20
CA THR A 267 7.06 -2.26 -35.77
C THR A 267 7.78 -3.30 -34.93
N THR A 268 9.09 -3.40 -35.03
CA THR A 268 9.93 -4.36 -34.31
C THR A 268 10.95 -3.71 -33.40
N ASN A 269 11.39 -2.51 -33.73
CA ASN A 269 12.41 -1.78 -32.96
C ASN A 269 12.00 -0.31 -32.83
N THR A 270 12.28 0.27 -31.67
CA THR A 270 12.20 1.70 -31.43
C THR A 270 13.62 2.24 -31.30
N HIS A 271 13.98 3.24 -32.10
CA HIS A 271 15.25 3.94 -31.98
C HIS A 271 15.02 5.33 -31.42
N VAL A 272 15.84 5.71 -30.43
CA VAL A 272 15.75 7.02 -29.78
C VAL A 272 17.14 7.65 -29.81
N GLU A 273 17.21 8.86 -30.29
CA GLU A 273 18.38 9.73 -30.14
C GLU A 273 18.08 10.90 -29.23
N SER A 274 19.07 11.33 -28.49
CA SER A 274 19.00 12.52 -27.64
C SER A 274 20.11 13.49 -27.99
N MET A 275 19.82 14.77 -27.92
CA MET A 275 20.77 15.84 -28.19
C MET A 275 20.60 16.91 -27.10
N GLN A 276 21.66 17.22 -26.39
CA GLN A 276 21.74 18.40 -25.53
C GLN A 276 22.07 19.63 -26.40
N ALA A 277 21.60 20.82 -25.99
CA ALA A 277 21.84 22.05 -26.70
C ALA A 277 23.34 22.28 -26.98
N GLY A 278 23.73 22.37 -28.28
CA GLY A 278 25.10 22.54 -28.71
C GLY A 278 25.94 21.27 -28.83
N ALA A 279 25.39 20.09 -28.55
CA ALA A 279 26.05 18.80 -28.74
C ALA A 279 25.57 18.09 -30.02
N LEU A 280 26.28 17.04 -30.40
CA LEU A 280 25.84 16.16 -31.48
C LEU A 280 24.80 15.14 -30.95
N PRO A 281 23.85 14.70 -31.82
CA PRO A 281 22.92 13.64 -31.47
C PRO A 281 23.65 12.38 -31.04
N GLN A 282 23.17 11.74 -29.97
CA GLN A 282 23.70 10.48 -29.48
C GLN A 282 22.55 9.49 -29.29
N PRO A 283 22.75 8.21 -29.62
CA PRO A 283 21.75 7.19 -29.31
C PRO A 283 21.45 7.19 -27.82
N LEU A 284 20.17 7.24 -27.47
CA LEU A 284 19.73 7.08 -26.08
C LEU A 284 19.78 5.61 -25.70
N MET A 285 20.79 5.24 -24.93
CA MET A 285 20.92 3.89 -24.41
C MET A 285 20.05 3.72 -23.19
N LEU A 286 18.85 3.21 -23.38
CA LEU A 286 17.99 2.75 -22.29
C LEU A 286 18.57 1.44 -21.77
N ASN A 287 19.51 1.52 -20.84
CA ASN A 287 20.01 0.31 -20.18
C ASN A 287 18.95 -0.24 -19.22
N SER A 288 18.98 -1.54 -18.99
CA SER A 288 18.02 -2.24 -18.12
C SER A 288 17.88 -1.60 -16.74
N VAL A 289 18.96 -1.11 -16.17
CA VAL A 289 18.99 -0.47 -14.84
C VAL A 289 18.19 0.84 -14.81
N ALA A 290 18.21 1.64 -15.87
CA ALA A 290 17.42 2.88 -15.92
C ALA A 290 15.93 2.58 -16.10
N VAL A 291 15.58 1.55 -16.89
CA VAL A 291 14.20 1.12 -17.10
C VAL A 291 13.62 0.48 -15.85
N GLU A 292 14.40 -0.37 -15.17
CA GLU A 292 14.00 -1.01 -13.91
C GLU A 292 13.66 0.00 -12.82
N LYS A 293 14.33 1.16 -12.81
CA LYS A 293 14.02 2.24 -11.84
C LYS A 293 12.78 3.06 -12.18
N MET A 294 12.28 2.96 -13.40
CA MET A 294 11.08 3.72 -13.81
C MET A 294 9.79 2.94 -13.65
N VAL A 295 9.85 1.63 -13.54
CA VAL A 295 8.70 0.76 -13.33
C VAL A 295 8.84 0.08 -11.99
N ALA A 296 7.89 0.31 -11.10
CA ALA A 296 7.80 -0.39 -9.82
C ALA A 296 6.75 -1.49 -9.92
N THR A 297 7.20 -2.74 -9.80
CA THR A 297 6.32 -3.90 -9.65
C THR A 297 6.12 -4.19 -8.17
N LEU A 298 4.89 -4.54 -7.77
CA LEU A 298 4.61 -4.89 -6.39
C LEU A 298 5.29 -6.21 -5.97
N TYR A 299 5.46 -7.10 -6.93
CA TYR A 299 6.08 -8.41 -6.75
C TYR A 299 7.62 -8.32 -6.82
N ASN A 300 8.29 -8.99 -5.90
CA ASN A 300 9.75 -9.13 -5.93
C ASN A 300 10.15 -10.40 -6.68
N GLY A 301 10.28 -10.30 -7.99
CA GLY A 301 10.69 -11.43 -8.82
C GLY A 301 11.13 -11.00 -10.21
N SER A 302 12.06 -11.77 -10.79
CA SER A 302 12.61 -11.54 -12.13
C SER A 302 11.66 -11.93 -13.28
N SER A 303 10.52 -12.52 -12.98
CA SER A 303 9.52 -12.89 -13.98
C SER A 303 8.41 -11.84 -13.98
N ILE A 304 8.37 -11.04 -15.04
CA ILE A 304 7.20 -10.24 -15.37
C ILE A 304 6.05 -11.22 -15.56
N LEU A 305 5.10 -11.20 -14.65
CA LEU A 305 3.87 -11.97 -14.78
C LEU A 305 3.00 -11.29 -15.84
N TYR A 306 3.06 -11.80 -17.06
CA TYR A 306 2.19 -11.39 -18.17
C TYR A 306 0.84 -12.11 -18.09
#